data_6b5ec1c7be29ed061ce1400a1f602432
#
_entry.id   6b5ec1c7be29ed061ce1400a1f602432
#
_cell.length_a   1.000
_cell.length_b   1.000
_cell.length_c   1.000
_cell.angle_alpha   90.00
_cell.angle_beta   90.00
_cell.angle_gamma   90.00
#
_symmetry.space_group_name_H-M   'P 1'
#
loop_
_entity.id
_entity.type
_entity.pdbx_description
1 polymer ?
#
loop_
_entity_poly.entity_id
_entity_poly.type
_entity_poly.pdbx_seq_one_letter_code
_entity_poly.pdbx_strand_id
1 'polypeptide(L)'
;MQKDRLSKATRTVYTILRQIATLIPREFVKDAAEAHRVKWRTFDPWSHLLTLVIVQLSRQESLNGICDVAKALAYEWDRAGLELPHRNTLSNANMRRDPKMAEDVFWRLLAHFKATDPKFCSEQYSGYLSRIKNHGIFLLDSSTIQLTLNCFDWARHRRMKAAAKLHMTMELSSRLPSFAIVEDAAHHDSTRAAACAAQLGDGDILVADRAYLDFRFFNDLSARGVFFVVRKKSNMLFNVVKQLQRPRKGNLKRHATQVLSDELVRPANKATAAKYTANDGVLRRVTALVEIRGEMKKIVFLTNNLEWSARTIAELYRARWGIETFFKELKQTCQIHDFIGYSEKAVKWQVWAGLIAHLLLRHIRHLAKWKHSFSRLSGVIRGSLWLKKRLLSLLELYGTAGAVIIPCHCAKSPYFQPLLNFANAPNGTADAEMPRNATS
;
A
#
# COMPACT_ATOMS: atom_id res chain seq x y z
N MET A 1 30.22 26.24 5.10
CA MET A 1 30.41 25.52 3.82
C MET A 1 29.40 24.40 3.52
N GLN A 2 28.27 24.31 4.21
CA GLN A 2 27.23 23.27 4.00
C GLN A 2 25.96 23.78 3.28
N LYS A 3 25.85 25.08 3.06
CA LYS A 3 24.69 25.73 2.42
C LYS A 3 24.63 25.60 0.88
N ASP A 4 25.75 25.38 0.21
CA ASP A 4 25.82 25.42 -1.26
C ASP A 4 25.51 24.10 -1.98
N ARG A 5 25.42 22.95 -1.27
CA ARG A 5 25.15 21.65 -1.90
C ARG A 5 23.66 21.37 -2.18
N LEU A 6 22.75 22.11 -1.56
CA LEU A 6 21.30 21.87 -1.65
C LEU A 6 20.59 22.67 -2.76
N SER A 7 21.29 23.55 -3.45
CA SER A 7 20.64 24.57 -4.31
C SER A 7 20.38 24.16 -5.75
N LYS A 8 20.75 22.97 -6.21
CA LYS A 8 20.60 22.61 -7.64
C LYS A 8 20.00 21.23 -7.81
N ALA A 9 18.66 21.13 -7.87
CA ALA A 9 18.05 19.95 -8.48
C ALA A 9 18.66 19.77 -9.88
N THR A 10 19.55 18.79 -10.02
CA THR A 10 20.38 18.60 -11.20
C THR A 10 19.47 18.36 -12.42
N ARG A 11 19.66 19.10 -13.49
CA ARG A 11 18.96 18.89 -14.75
C ARG A 11 19.32 17.52 -15.32
N THR A 12 18.40 16.91 -16.00
CA THR A 12 18.59 15.69 -16.77
C THR A 12 17.78 15.77 -18.06
N VAL A 13 18.15 14.98 -19.03
CA VAL A 13 17.36 14.83 -20.27
C VAL A 13 16.14 13.93 -20.07
N TYR A 14 16.01 13.30 -18.92
CA TYR A 14 14.92 12.38 -18.59
C TYR A 14 13.88 13.06 -17.71
N THR A 15 12.60 12.87 -18.02
CA THR A 15 11.51 13.27 -17.14
C THR A 15 11.53 12.45 -15.84
N ILE A 16 10.90 12.98 -14.79
CA ILE A 16 10.68 12.24 -13.54
C ILE A 16 9.94 10.93 -13.82
N LEU A 17 8.92 10.96 -14.69
CA LEU A 17 8.21 9.76 -15.12
C LEU A 17 9.14 8.70 -15.70
N ARG A 18 10.02 9.10 -16.63
CA ARG A 18 10.97 8.16 -17.27
C ARG A 18 11.92 7.55 -16.24
N GLN A 19 12.38 8.34 -15.25
CA GLN A 19 13.20 7.82 -14.16
C GLN A 19 12.43 6.82 -13.28
N ILE A 20 11.15 7.08 -12.99
CA ILE A 20 10.29 6.12 -12.27
C ILE A 20 10.09 4.85 -13.11
N ALA A 21 9.84 4.98 -14.41
CA ALA A 21 9.67 3.84 -15.30
C ALA A 21 10.91 2.93 -15.35
N THR A 22 12.13 3.48 -15.22
CA THR A 22 13.36 2.67 -15.18
C THR A 22 13.48 1.79 -13.93
N LEU A 23 12.68 2.04 -12.90
CA LEU A 23 12.62 1.16 -11.73
C LEU A 23 11.88 -0.16 -12.01
N ILE A 24 11.18 -0.25 -13.14
CA ILE A 24 10.53 -1.49 -13.60
C ILE A 24 11.39 -2.10 -14.70
N PRO A 25 12.06 -3.25 -14.47
CA PRO A 25 12.77 -3.95 -15.51
C PRO A 25 11.83 -4.36 -16.65
N ARG A 26 12.16 -4.02 -17.90
CA ARG A 26 11.31 -4.33 -19.08
C ARG A 26 11.13 -5.83 -19.29
N GLU A 27 12.14 -6.61 -18.96
CA GLU A 27 12.11 -8.07 -19.00
C GLU A 27 11.00 -8.65 -18.14
N PHE A 28 10.69 -8.07 -16.97
CA PHE A 28 9.60 -8.56 -16.12
C PHE A 28 8.24 -8.44 -16.81
N VAL A 29 8.05 -7.36 -17.57
CA VAL A 29 6.81 -7.13 -18.33
C VAL A 29 6.74 -8.07 -19.52
N LYS A 30 7.87 -8.28 -20.23
CA LYS A 30 7.96 -9.20 -21.35
C LYS A 30 7.67 -10.64 -20.91
N ASP A 31 8.37 -11.12 -19.89
CA ASP A 31 8.20 -12.48 -19.36
C ASP A 31 6.77 -12.73 -18.85
N ALA A 32 6.20 -11.74 -18.12
CA ALA A 32 4.82 -11.84 -17.66
C ALA A 32 3.83 -11.85 -18.85
N ALA A 33 4.07 -11.06 -19.90
CA ALA A 33 3.22 -11.07 -21.09
C ALA A 33 3.26 -12.41 -21.82
N GLU A 34 4.43 -13.03 -21.93
CA GLU A 34 4.61 -14.37 -22.50
C GLU A 34 3.93 -15.45 -21.63
N ALA A 35 4.17 -15.44 -20.33
CA ALA A 35 3.58 -16.40 -19.38
C ALA A 35 2.04 -16.38 -19.41
N HIS A 36 1.45 -15.20 -19.52
CA HIS A 36 0.00 -15.01 -19.57
C HIS A 36 -0.55 -14.91 -21.01
N ARG A 37 0.25 -15.27 -22.02
CA ARG A 37 -0.14 -15.33 -23.46
C ARG A 37 -0.84 -14.05 -23.93
N VAL A 38 -0.36 -12.89 -23.48
CA VAL A 38 -0.90 -11.60 -23.89
C VAL A 38 -0.56 -11.32 -25.34
N LYS A 39 -1.58 -11.11 -26.19
CA LYS A 39 -1.41 -10.81 -27.61
C LYS A 39 -1.51 -9.31 -27.86
N TRP A 40 -0.68 -8.80 -28.75
CA TRP A 40 -0.70 -7.41 -29.19
C TRP A 40 -0.29 -7.27 -30.66
N ARG A 41 -0.57 -6.12 -31.26
CA ARG A 41 -0.07 -5.72 -32.59
C ARG A 41 0.83 -4.51 -32.45
N THR A 42 0.24 -3.33 -32.22
CA THR A 42 0.95 -2.05 -32.06
C THR A 42 1.08 -1.65 -30.59
N PHE A 43 0.01 -1.68 -29.81
CA PHE A 43 0.00 -1.29 -28.39
C PHE A 43 0.51 -2.43 -27.51
N ASP A 44 1.81 -2.40 -27.21
CA ASP A 44 2.52 -3.48 -26.52
C ASP A 44 2.15 -3.61 -25.03
N PRO A 45 2.54 -4.70 -24.37
CA PRO A 45 2.27 -4.90 -22.92
C PRO A 45 2.96 -3.88 -22.02
N TRP A 46 4.15 -3.41 -22.39
CA TRP A 46 4.86 -2.37 -21.65
C TRP A 46 4.10 -1.05 -21.67
N SER A 47 3.69 -0.60 -22.86
CA SER A 47 2.90 0.61 -23.04
C SER A 47 1.55 0.54 -22.29
N HIS A 48 0.90 -0.63 -22.32
CA HIS A 48 -0.35 -0.85 -21.58
C HIS A 48 -0.15 -0.70 -20.08
N LEU A 49 0.78 -1.46 -19.48
CA LEU A 49 1.04 -1.44 -18.06
C LEU A 49 1.47 -0.04 -17.59
N LEU A 50 2.44 0.56 -18.28
CA LEU A 50 2.96 1.85 -17.87
C LEU A 50 1.95 2.99 -18.06
N THR A 51 1.08 2.93 -19.09
CA THR A 51 -0.05 3.86 -19.21
C THR A 51 -0.95 3.78 -17.97
N LEU A 52 -1.29 2.58 -17.49
CA LEU A 52 -2.09 2.43 -16.27
C LEU A 52 -1.36 2.90 -15.02
N VAL A 53 -0.05 2.69 -14.90
CA VAL A 53 0.77 3.26 -13.80
C VAL A 53 0.78 4.79 -13.86
N ILE A 54 0.87 5.38 -15.06
CA ILE A 54 0.76 6.83 -15.24
C ILE A 54 -0.62 7.34 -14.80
N VAL A 55 -1.70 6.64 -15.15
CA VAL A 55 -3.07 6.94 -14.67
C VAL A 55 -3.09 7.04 -13.15
N GLN A 56 -2.45 6.10 -12.45
CA GLN A 56 -2.38 6.10 -10.99
C GLN A 56 -1.57 7.28 -10.43
N LEU A 57 -0.39 7.53 -10.99
CA LEU A 57 0.51 8.58 -10.52
C LEU A 57 -0.03 9.98 -10.81
N SER A 58 -0.67 10.19 -11.97
CA SER A 58 -1.23 11.48 -12.40
C SER A 58 -2.68 11.70 -11.99
N ARG A 59 -3.36 10.66 -11.50
CA ARG A 59 -4.80 10.64 -11.17
C ARG A 59 -5.69 11.04 -12.35
N GLN A 60 -5.46 10.39 -13.50
CA GLN A 60 -6.36 10.56 -14.64
C GLN A 60 -7.67 9.79 -14.39
N GLU A 61 -8.80 10.46 -14.59
CA GLU A 61 -10.13 9.93 -14.24
C GLU A 61 -10.85 9.29 -15.42
N SER A 62 -10.28 9.40 -16.63
CA SER A 62 -10.92 8.86 -17.84
C SER A 62 -9.94 8.35 -18.88
N LEU A 63 -10.43 7.44 -19.74
CA LEU A 63 -9.69 6.95 -20.92
C LEU A 63 -9.36 8.08 -21.89
N ASN A 64 -10.27 9.04 -22.08
CA ASN A 64 -10.03 10.20 -22.93
C ASN A 64 -8.93 11.08 -22.33
N GLY A 65 -9.02 11.40 -21.02
CA GLY A 65 -8.04 12.25 -20.34
C GLY A 65 -6.60 11.73 -20.48
N ILE A 66 -6.38 10.42 -20.26
CA ILE A 66 -5.03 9.86 -20.43
C ILE A 66 -4.56 9.87 -21.91
N CYS A 67 -5.47 9.63 -22.86
CA CYS A 67 -5.12 9.70 -24.29
C CYS A 67 -4.79 11.13 -24.72
N ASP A 68 -5.51 12.12 -24.22
CA ASP A 68 -5.26 13.52 -24.52
C ASP A 68 -3.94 14.01 -23.91
N VAL A 69 -3.65 13.63 -22.65
CA VAL A 69 -2.35 13.88 -22.03
C VAL A 69 -1.22 13.22 -22.83
N ALA A 70 -1.39 11.97 -23.26
CA ALA A 70 -0.40 11.28 -24.07
C ALA A 70 -0.14 11.98 -25.40
N LYS A 71 -1.18 12.47 -26.10
CA LYS A 71 -1.04 13.25 -27.33
C LYS A 71 -0.33 14.58 -27.10
N ALA A 72 -0.73 15.33 -26.04
CA ALA A 72 -0.12 16.61 -25.70
C ALA A 72 1.37 16.46 -25.35
N LEU A 73 1.77 15.30 -24.84
CA LEU A 73 3.13 14.97 -24.42
C LEU A 73 3.76 13.88 -25.29
N ALA A 74 3.36 13.77 -26.56
CA ALA A 74 3.76 12.69 -27.47
C ALA A 74 5.29 12.50 -27.52
N TYR A 75 6.05 13.58 -27.57
CA TYR A 75 7.51 13.53 -27.55
C TYR A 75 8.08 12.89 -26.28
N GLU A 76 7.56 13.22 -25.10
CA GLU A 76 8.03 12.65 -23.84
C GLU A 76 7.53 11.20 -23.67
N TRP A 77 6.37 10.88 -24.25
CA TRP A 77 5.80 9.55 -24.31
C TRP A 77 6.67 8.61 -25.11
N ASP A 78 7.02 9.01 -26.33
CA ASP A 78 7.96 8.28 -27.19
C ASP A 78 9.32 8.10 -26.51
N ARG A 79 9.88 9.14 -25.93
CA ARG A 79 11.16 9.06 -25.19
C ARG A 79 11.11 8.13 -23.98
N ALA A 80 9.94 7.87 -23.42
CA ALA A 80 9.75 6.85 -22.39
C ALA A 80 9.63 5.43 -22.99
N GLY A 81 9.63 5.33 -24.33
CA GLY A 81 9.46 4.08 -25.08
C GLY A 81 8.05 3.54 -24.98
N LEU A 82 7.07 4.42 -25.09
CA LEU A 82 5.65 4.12 -24.99
C LEU A 82 4.94 4.40 -26.31
N GLU A 83 4.12 3.44 -26.73
CA GLU A 83 3.15 3.65 -27.80
C GLU A 83 2.01 4.55 -27.31
N LEU A 84 1.55 5.46 -28.18
CA LEU A 84 0.45 6.36 -27.85
C LEU A 84 -0.86 5.57 -27.67
N PRO A 85 -1.53 5.71 -26.54
CA PRO A 85 -2.79 5.02 -26.31
C PRO A 85 -3.92 5.68 -27.10
N HIS A 86 -4.62 4.92 -27.93
CA HIS A 86 -5.93 5.30 -28.45
C HIS A 86 -7.02 4.76 -27.52
N ARG A 87 -8.09 5.54 -27.30
CA ARG A 87 -9.18 5.20 -26.37
C ARG A 87 -9.68 3.77 -26.56
N ASN A 88 -10.02 3.39 -27.79
CA ASN A 88 -10.56 2.04 -28.07
C ASN A 88 -9.50 0.94 -27.88
N THR A 89 -8.25 1.21 -28.24
CA THR A 89 -7.15 0.26 -28.07
C THR A 89 -6.88 0.02 -26.57
N LEU A 90 -6.83 1.07 -25.77
CA LEU A 90 -6.63 0.97 -24.33
C LEU A 90 -7.83 0.28 -23.65
N SER A 91 -9.06 0.63 -24.02
CA SER A 91 -10.28 -0.03 -23.53
C SER A 91 -10.27 -1.53 -23.87
N ASN A 92 -9.95 -1.89 -25.10
CA ASN A 92 -9.86 -3.30 -25.53
C ASN A 92 -8.73 -4.05 -24.81
N ALA A 93 -7.59 -3.40 -24.57
CA ALA A 93 -6.51 -3.99 -23.79
C ALA A 93 -6.95 -4.29 -22.35
N ASN A 94 -7.61 -3.35 -21.70
CA ASN A 94 -8.17 -3.52 -20.34
C ASN A 94 -9.18 -4.67 -20.25
N MET A 95 -10.02 -4.85 -21.29
CA MET A 95 -11.06 -5.90 -21.27
C MET A 95 -10.53 -7.29 -21.65
N ARG A 96 -9.58 -7.37 -22.60
CA ARG A 96 -9.19 -8.64 -23.19
C ARG A 96 -7.95 -9.27 -22.56
N ARG A 97 -6.96 -8.47 -22.19
CA ARG A 97 -5.70 -8.96 -21.60
C ARG A 97 -5.92 -9.52 -20.20
N ASP A 98 -5.17 -10.56 -19.87
CA ASP A 98 -5.24 -11.15 -18.53
C ASP A 98 -4.58 -10.21 -17.49
N PRO A 99 -5.29 -9.76 -16.44
CA PRO A 99 -4.72 -8.91 -15.40
C PRO A 99 -3.69 -9.62 -14.52
N LYS A 100 -3.61 -10.96 -14.57
CA LYS A 100 -2.54 -11.74 -13.93
C LYS A 100 -1.16 -11.34 -14.40
N MET A 101 -1.06 -10.79 -15.60
CA MET A 101 0.20 -10.20 -16.07
C MET A 101 0.67 -9.06 -15.16
N ALA A 102 -0.20 -8.11 -14.78
CA ALA A 102 0.17 -7.02 -13.88
C ALA A 102 0.43 -7.51 -12.46
N GLU A 103 -0.30 -8.53 -12.01
CA GLU A 103 -0.05 -9.24 -10.75
C GLU A 103 1.36 -9.85 -10.73
N ASP A 104 1.74 -10.59 -11.76
CA ASP A 104 3.07 -11.21 -11.88
C ASP A 104 4.18 -10.15 -11.90
N VAL A 105 4.00 -9.07 -12.66
CA VAL A 105 4.95 -7.95 -12.65
C VAL A 105 5.08 -7.33 -11.25
N PHE A 106 3.99 -7.17 -10.51
CA PHE A 106 4.03 -6.66 -9.14
C PHE A 106 4.88 -7.55 -8.22
N TRP A 107 4.67 -8.87 -8.25
CA TRP A 107 5.41 -9.79 -7.40
C TRP A 107 6.88 -9.90 -7.78
N ARG A 108 7.21 -9.92 -9.08
CA ARG A 108 8.61 -9.88 -9.57
C ARG A 108 9.31 -8.59 -9.14
N LEU A 109 8.63 -7.44 -9.26
CA LEU A 109 9.18 -6.15 -8.87
C LEU A 109 9.41 -6.07 -7.36
N LEU A 110 8.48 -6.56 -6.56
CA LEU A 110 8.63 -6.64 -5.10
C LEU A 110 9.82 -7.54 -4.70
N ALA A 111 9.94 -8.72 -5.30
CA ALA A 111 11.06 -9.64 -5.08
C ALA A 111 12.40 -9.00 -5.49
N HIS A 112 12.42 -8.30 -6.63
CA HIS A 112 13.60 -7.58 -7.10
C HIS A 112 14.04 -6.49 -6.10
N PHE A 113 13.12 -5.67 -5.60
CA PHE A 113 13.47 -4.65 -4.60
C PHE A 113 13.95 -5.26 -3.28
N LYS A 114 13.35 -6.37 -2.85
CA LYS A 114 13.80 -7.12 -1.67
C LYS A 114 15.25 -7.65 -1.84
N ALA A 115 15.58 -8.14 -3.01
CA ALA A 115 16.90 -8.70 -3.32
C ALA A 115 17.98 -7.63 -3.50
N THR A 116 17.66 -6.52 -4.17
CA THR A 116 18.61 -5.46 -4.51
C THR A 116 18.82 -4.46 -3.38
N ASP A 117 17.81 -4.26 -2.54
CA ASP A 117 17.88 -3.35 -1.38
C ASP A 117 17.27 -3.99 -0.12
N PRO A 118 18.02 -4.86 0.58
CA PRO A 118 17.54 -5.50 1.81
C PRO A 118 17.08 -4.51 2.89
N LYS A 119 17.65 -3.28 2.90
CA LYS A 119 17.26 -2.23 3.86
C LYS A 119 15.86 -1.67 3.59
N PHE A 120 15.37 -1.76 2.37
CA PHE A 120 14.02 -1.37 2.00
C PHE A 120 12.95 -2.17 2.76
N CYS A 121 13.27 -3.39 3.17
CA CYS A 121 12.35 -4.35 3.79
C CYS A 121 12.63 -4.59 5.29
N SER A 122 13.56 -3.86 5.90
CA SER A 122 14.01 -4.14 7.27
C SER A 122 13.63 -3.01 8.23
N GLU A 123 12.36 -2.92 8.64
CA GLU A 123 12.02 -2.14 9.84
C GLU A 123 12.30 -3.00 11.09
N GLN A 124 13.07 -2.46 12.03
CA GLN A 124 13.33 -3.14 13.29
C GLN A 124 12.11 -3.05 14.21
N TYR A 125 11.71 -4.17 14.77
CA TYR A 125 10.70 -4.19 15.82
C TYR A 125 11.21 -3.51 17.09
N SER A 126 10.37 -2.68 17.70
CA SER A 126 10.66 -2.00 18.95
C SER A 126 9.79 -2.51 20.11
N GLY A 127 10.22 -2.29 21.34
CA GLY A 127 9.45 -2.62 22.53
C GLY A 127 9.17 -4.12 22.68
N TYR A 128 7.91 -4.49 22.94
CA TYR A 128 7.53 -5.89 23.18
C TYR A 128 7.66 -6.79 21.94
N LEU A 129 7.56 -6.23 20.74
CA LEU A 129 7.71 -6.99 19.50
C LEU A 129 9.17 -7.39 19.22
N SER A 130 10.15 -6.69 19.80
CA SER A 130 11.57 -7.09 19.67
C SER A 130 11.88 -8.45 20.28
N ARG A 131 11.05 -8.93 21.22
CA ARG A 131 11.19 -10.25 21.85
C ARG A 131 10.83 -11.41 20.94
N ILE A 132 10.07 -11.12 19.89
CA ILE A 132 9.58 -12.10 18.89
C ILE A 132 10.11 -11.77 17.49
N LYS A 133 11.26 -11.08 17.41
CA LYS A 133 11.88 -10.66 16.13
C LYS A 133 12.27 -11.79 15.20
N ASN A 134 12.41 -13.00 15.72
CA ASN A 134 12.75 -14.20 14.94
C ASN A 134 11.54 -14.81 14.22
N HIS A 135 10.33 -14.28 14.46
CA HIS A 135 9.11 -14.73 13.82
C HIS A 135 8.73 -13.79 12.67
N GLY A 136 8.26 -14.33 11.56
CA GLY A 136 7.55 -13.58 10.54
C GLY A 136 6.20 -13.12 11.10
N ILE A 137 5.92 -11.81 11.07
CA ILE A 137 4.63 -11.29 11.55
C ILE A 137 3.84 -10.80 10.34
N PHE A 138 2.67 -11.39 10.12
CA PHE A 138 1.81 -11.14 8.98
C PHE A 138 0.45 -10.61 9.42
N LEU A 139 0.05 -9.51 8.83
CA LEU A 139 -1.22 -8.84 9.10
C LEU A 139 -2.20 -9.16 7.99
N LEU A 140 -3.35 -9.74 8.33
CA LEU A 140 -4.41 -10.09 7.37
C LEU A 140 -5.59 -9.14 7.53
N ASP A 141 -5.97 -8.49 6.44
CA ASP A 141 -7.16 -7.65 6.38
C ASP A 141 -7.69 -7.56 4.94
N SER A 142 -8.87 -6.99 4.78
CA SER A 142 -9.46 -6.70 3.48
C SER A 142 -9.91 -5.25 3.38
N SER A 143 -9.94 -4.75 2.16
CA SER A 143 -10.44 -3.42 1.87
C SER A 143 -11.46 -3.46 0.75
N THR A 144 -12.66 -2.95 1.02
CA THR A 144 -13.69 -2.78 0.00
C THR A 144 -13.36 -1.57 -0.86
N ILE A 145 -13.41 -1.75 -2.16
CA ILE A 145 -13.22 -0.75 -3.21
C ILE A 145 -14.60 -0.54 -3.85
N GLN A 146 -15.17 0.65 -3.64
CA GLN A 146 -16.48 0.97 -4.24
C GLN A 146 -16.31 1.13 -5.75
N LEU A 147 -17.24 0.59 -6.50
CA LEU A 147 -17.31 0.64 -7.95
C LEU A 147 -18.58 1.38 -8.40
N THR A 148 -18.56 1.89 -9.63
CA THR A 148 -19.77 2.46 -10.24
C THR A 148 -20.80 1.37 -10.54
N LEU A 149 -22.08 1.75 -10.71
CA LEU A 149 -23.15 0.82 -11.04
C LEU A 149 -22.91 0.06 -12.35
N ASN A 150 -22.12 0.60 -13.27
CA ASN A 150 -21.73 -0.07 -14.52
C ASN A 150 -20.91 -1.36 -14.31
N CYS A 151 -20.40 -1.59 -13.09
CA CYS A 151 -19.72 -2.83 -12.70
C CYS A 151 -20.67 -3.86 -12.03
N PHE A 152 -21.97 -3.58 -11.97
CA PHE A 152 -22.91 -4.37 -11.16
C PHE A 152 -23.08 -5.82 -11.65
N ASP A 153 -22.92 -6.09 -12.93
CA ASP A 153 -23.10 -7.43 -13.49
C ASP A 153 -22.19 -8.49 -12.88
N TRP A 154 -20.94 -8.10 -12.55
CA TRP A 154 -19.94 -9.00 -11.98
C TRP A 154 -19.58 -8.69 -10.51
N ALA A 155 -19.83 -7.45 -10.04
CA ALA A 155 -19.37 -6.97 -8.73
C ALA A 155 -20.54 -6.66 -7.79
N ARG A 156 -21.54 -7.54 -7.73
CA ARG A 156 -22.72 -7.36 -6.87
C ARG A 156 -22.31 -7.24 -5.41
N HIS A 157 -22.72 -6.14 -4.80
CA HIS A 157 -22.60 -5.91 -3.38
C HIS A 157 -23.89 -5.28 -2.89
N ARG A 158 -24.29 -5.49 -1.65
CA ARG A 158 -25.49 -4.98 -0.98
C ARG A 158 -26.38 -4.04 -1.84
N ARG A 159 -27.69 -4.32 -1.94
CA ARG A 159 -28.75 -3.49 -2.54
C ARG A 159 -28.26 -2.47 -3.59
N MET A 160 -28.11 -2.87 -4.83
CA MET A 160 -27.76 -2.01 -5.98
C MET A 160 -26.41 -1.26 -5.88
N LYS A 161 -25.44 -1.80 -5.16
CA LYS A 161 -24.07 -1.27 -5.13
C LYS A 161 -23.10 -2.28 -5.72
N ALA A 162 -22.16 -1.79 -6.53
CA ALA A 162 -21.05 -2.58 -7.02
C ALA A 162 -19.81 -2.33 -6.16
N ALA A 163 -19.09 -3.39 -5.83
CA ALA A 163 -17.81 -3.26 -5.11
C ALA A 163 -16.89 -4.44 -5.43
N ALA A 164 -15.60 -4.15 -5.53
CA ALA A 164 -14.54 -5.14 -5.46
C ALA A 164 -13.95 -5.20 -4.05
N LYS A 165 -13.28 -6.28 -3.73
CA LYS A 165 -12.58 -6.45 -2.47
C LYS A 165 -11.13 -6.84 -2.73
N LEU A 166 -10.23 -6.16 -2.05
CA LEU A 166 -8.82 -6.48 -2.01
C LEU A 166 -8.53 -7.15 -0.66
N HIS A 167 -8.32 -8.46 -0.67
CA HIS A 167 -7.81 -9.21 0.46
C HIS A 167 -6.29 -9.19 0.41
N MET A 168 -5.64 -8.96 1.54
CA MET A 168 -4.20 -8.83 1.57
C MET A 168 -3.61 -9.36 2.86
N THR A 169 -2.51 -10.07 2.73
CA THR A 169 -1.58 -10.34 3.82
C THR A 169 -0.36 -9.45 3.64
N MET A 170 0.00 -8.73 4.70
CA MET A 170 1.10 -7.78 4.72
C MET A 170 2.13 -8.20 5.76
N GLU A 171 3.38 -8.28 5.40
CA GLU A 171 4.47 -8.51 6.34
C GLU A 171 4.72 -7.24 7.17
N LEU A 172 4.75 -7.37 8.50
CA LEU A 172 4.87 -6.22 9.41
C LEU A 172 6.24 -5.56 9.32
N SER A 173 7.31 -6.34 9.16
CA SER A 173 8.70 -5.84 9.09
C SER A 173 8.96 -4.94 7.90
N SER A 174 8.44 -5.30 6.74
CA SER A 174 8.61 -4.54 5.50
C SER A 174 7.46 -3.56 5.24
N ARG A 175 6.30 -3.79 5.88
CA ARG A 175 5.03 -3.13 5.56
C ARG A 175 4.66 -3.26 4.09
N LEU A 176 5.03 -4.36 3.47
CA LEU A 176 4.75 -4.68 2.08
C LEU A 176 3.82 -5.88 1.97
N PRO A 177 3.01 -5.97 0.92
CA PRO A 177 2.20 -7.14 0.67
C PRO A 177 3.06 -8.41 0.55
N SER A 178 2.61 -9.49 1.16
CA SER A 178 3.14 -10.84 0.95
C SER A 178 2.18 -11.70 0.14
N PHE A 179 0.90 -11.32 0.12
CA PHE A 179 -0.14 -11.95 -0.67
C PHE A 179 -1.30 -10.97 -0.91
N ALA A 180 -1.97 -11.05 -2.06
CA ALA A 180 -3.15 -10.25 -2.36
C ALA A 180 -4.09 -10.96 -3.33
N ILE A 181 -5.42 -10.78 -3.15
CA ILE A 181 -6.47 -11.24 -4.06
C ILE A 181 -7.40 -10.06 -4.34
N VAL A 182 -7.73 -9.85 -5.62
CA VAL A 182 -8.73 -8.88 -6.06
C VAL A 182 -9.93 -9.64 -6.63
N GLU A 183 -11.09 -9.51 -5.99
CA GLU A 183 -12.33 -10.19 -6.40
C GLU A 183 -13.56 -9.32 -6.16
N ASP A 184 -14.75 -9.84 -6.51
CA ASP A 184 -16.00 -9.18 -6.13
C ASP A 184 -16.18 -9.14 -4.60
N ALA A 185 -16.97 -8.19 -4.09
CA ALA A 185 -17.18 -8.03 -2.66
C ALA A 185 -18.28 -8.93 -2.08
N ALA A 186 -18.82 -9.88 -2.83
CA ALA A 186 -19.87 -10.79 -2.37
C ALA A 186 -19.34 -11.84 -1.38
N HIS A 187 -18.07 -12.22 -1.52
CA HIS A 187 -17.46 -13.24 -0.68
C HIS A 187 -17.13 -12.74 0.73
N HIS A 188 -17.39 -13.60 1.72
CA HIS A 188 -17.00 -13.32 3.11
C HIS A 188 -15.48 -13.41 3.30
N ASP A 189 -14.93 -12.55 4.17
CA ASP A 189 -13.49 -12.52 4.46
C ASP A 189 -12.95 -13.89 4.93
N SER A 190 -13.73 -14.62 5.75
CA SER A 190 -13.34 -15.93 6.25
C SER A 190 -13.12 -16.98 5.16
N THR A 191 -13.80 -16.89 4.01
CA THR A 191 -13.64 -17.85 2.91
C THR A 191 -12.28 -17.72 2.20
N ARG A 192 -11.64 -16.55 2.29
CA ARG A 192 -10.33 -16.26 1.68
C ARG A 192 -9.16 -16.35 2.67
N ALA A 193 -9.46 -16.54 3.96
CA ALA A 193 -8.45 -16.62 5.01
C ALA A 193 -7.35 -17.65 4.73
N ALA A 194 -7.75 -18.87 4.35
CA ALA A 194 -6.83 -19.97 4.05
C ALA A 194 -5.90 -19.63 2.87
N ALA A 195 -6.44 -19.09 1.76
CA ALA A 195 -5.64 -18.69 0.62
C ALA A 195 -4.65 -17.54 0.98
N CYS A 196 -5.11 -16.56 1.77
CA CYS A 196 -4.28 -15.44 2.21
C CYS A 196 -3.15 -15.86 3.17
N ALA A 197 -3.28 -17.00 3.85
CA ALA A 197 -2.29 -17.51 4.80
C ALA A 197 -1.58 -18.79 4.28
N ALA A 198 -1.75 -19.13 3.01
CA ALA A 198 -1.20 -20.36 2.45
C ALA A 198 0.34 -20.42 2.49
N GLN A 199 1.00 -19.26 2.32
CA GLN A 199 2.46 -19.13 2.32
C GLN A 199 3.08 -19.14 3.72
N LEU A 200 2.28 -19.03 4.80
CA LEU A 200 2.81 -19.01 6.15
C LEU A 200 3.27 -20.39 6.59
N GLY A 201 4.39 -20.45 7.29
CA GLY A 201 5.01 -21.68 7.78
C GLY A 201 5.20 -21.72 9.29
N ASP A 202 5.89 -22.75 9.75
CA ASP A 202 6.19 -22.96 11.17
C ASP A 202 6.89 -21.74 11.78
N GLY A 203 6.40 -21.33 12.95
CA GLY A 203 6.90 -20.15 13.66
C GLY A 203 6.36 -18.80 13.19
N ASP A 204 5.67 -18.71 12.05
CA ASP A 204 5.05 -17.46 11.60
C ASP A 204 3.86 -17.06 12.47
N ILE A 205 3.56 -15.76 12.50
CA ILE A 205 2.48 -15.18 13.30
C ILE A 205 1.47 -14.50 12.38
N LEU A 206 0.22 -14.96 12.38
CA LEU A 206 -0.88 -14.30 11.69
C LEU A 206 -1.68 -13.42 12.65
N VAL A 207 -1.82 -12.14 12.33
CA VAL A 207 -2.68 -11.21 13.06
C VAL A 207 -3.86 -10.81 12.19
N ALA A 208 -5.08 -11.12 12.62
CA ALA A 208 -6.29 -10.89 11.83
C ALA A 208 -7.42 -10.23 12.62
N ASP A 209 -8.36 -9.58 11.93
CA ASP A 209 -9.58 -9.09 12.57
C ASP A 209 -10.61 -10.21 12.79
N ARG A 210 -11.61 -9.91 13.60
CA ARG A 210 -12.74 -10.83 13.92
C ARG A 210 -13.51 -11.35 12.70
N ALA A 211 -13.42 -10.69 11.56
CA ALA A 211 -14.04 -11.12 10.30
C ALA A 211 -13.48 -12.46 9.81
N TYR A 212 -12.19 -12.73 10.09
CA TYR A 212 -11.48 -13.94 9.72
C TYR A 212 -11.61 -15.08 10.74
N LEU A 213 -12.44 -14.91 11.77
CA LEU A 213 -12.56 -15.89 12.85
C LEU A 213 -13.32 -17.12 12.37
N ASP A 214 -12.57 -18.20 12.08
CA ASP A 214 -13.02 -19.55 11.75
C ASP A 214 -12.14 -20.58 12.47
N PHE A 215 -12.76 -21.49 13.23
CA PHE A 215 -12.02 -22.48 14.06
C PHE A 215 -11.37 -23.59 13.25
N ARG A 216 -11.88 -23.94 12.07
CA ARG A 216 -11.23 -24.91 11.17
C ARG A 216 -9.95 -24.31 10.61
N PHE A 217 -10.01 -23.06 10.19
CA PHE A 217 -8.85 -22.30 9.73
C PHE A 217 -7.79 -22.16 10.82
N PHE A 218 -8.19 -21.87 12.05
CA PHE A 218 -7.26 -21.79 13.19
C PHE A 218 -6.65 -23.14 13.57
N ASN A 219 -7.41 -24.22 13.41
CA ASN A 219 -6.88 -25.57 13.59
C ASN A 219 -5.82 -25.91 12.55
N ASP A 220 -6.06 -25.56 11.27
CA ASP A 220 -5.08 -25.71 10.19
C ASP A 220 -3.80 -24.90 10.46
N LEU A 221 -3.93 -23.62 10.84
CA LEU A 221 -2.77 -22.80 11.20
C LEU A 221 -1.96 -23.46 12.34
N SER A 222 -2.63 -23.92 13.38
CA SER A 222 -1.96 -24.55 14.52
C SER A 222 -1.28 -25.87 14.13
N ALA A 223 -1.90 -26.68 13.26
CA ALA A 223 -1.30 -27.90 12.75
C ALA A 223 -0.04 -27.66 11.91
N ARG A 224 0.06 -26.48 11.28
CA ARG A 224 1.21 -26.02 10.51
C ARG A 224 2.27 -25.29 11.35
N GLY A 225 2.11 -25.22 12.68
CA GLY A 225 3.00 -24.46 13.57
C GLY A 225 2.86 -22.94 13.47
N VAL A 226 1.82 -22.45 12.78
CA VAL A 226 1.58 -21.00 12.65
C VAL A 226 0.84 -20.48 13.87
N PHE A 227 1.39 -19.47 14.52
CA PHE A 227 0.72 -18.76 15.60
C PHE A 227 -0.29 -17.77 15.04
N PHE A 228 -1.38 -17.52 15.78
CA PHE A 228 -2.33 -16.49 15.40
C PHE A 228 -2.74 -15.61 16.58
N VAL A 229 -3.09 -14.36 16.29
CA VAL A 229 -3.74 -13.43 17.22
C VAL A 229 -4.94 -12.83 16.51
N VAL A 230 -6.14 -13.07 17.05
CA VAL A 230 -7.39 -12.60 16.46
C VAL A 230 -8.29 -11.96 17.51
N ARG A 231 -9.08 -10.97 17.09
CA ARG A 231 -10.09 -10.38 17.96
C ARG A 231 -11.30 -11.31 18.09
N LYS A 232 -11.72 -11.58 19.35
CA LYS A 232 -12.92 -12.39 19.66
C LYS A 232 -14.21 -11.70 19.19
N LYS A 233 -15.16 -12.45 18.64
CA LYS A 233 -16.55 -11.98 18.40
C LYS A 233 -17.32 -11.95 19.74
N SER A 234 -18.23 -10.99 19.92
CA SER A 234 -19.00 -10.82 21.15
C SER A 234 -19.86 -12.04 21.50
N ASN A 235 -20.46 -12.67 20.50
CA ASN A 235 -21.37 -13.81 20.63
C ASN A 235 -20.69 -15.16 20.89
N MET A 236 -19.36 -15.21 21.02
CA MET A 236 -18.66 -16.47 21.30
C MET A 236 -18.51 -16.69 22.80
N LEU A 237 -18.90 -17.88 23.25
CA LEU A 237 -18.78 -18.31 24.64
C LEU A 237 -17.62 -19.28 24.81
N PHE A 238 -16.92 -19.16 25.93
CA PHE A 238 -15.78 -19.99 26.28
C PHE A 238 -15.84 -20.38 27.75
N ASN A 239 -15.48 -21.62 28.06
CA ASN A 239 -15.26 -22.11 29.40
C ASN A 239 -13.81 -21.83 29.81
N VAL A 240 -13.59 -21.26 30.98
CA VAL A 240 -12.25 -21.03 31.52
C VAL A 240 -11.70 -22.36 32.05
N VAL A 241 -10.54 -22.76 31.54
CA VAL A 241 -9.80 -23.94 31.99
C VAL A 241 -8.84 -23.58 33.11
N LYS A 242 -8.10 -22.45 32.92
CA LYS A 242 -7.11 -22.00 33.89
C LYS A 242 -6.92 -20.49 33.77
N GLN A 243 -6.78 -19.81 34.92
CA GLN A 243 -6.38 -18.41 34.93
C GLN A 243 -4.87 -18.31 35.09
N LEU A 244 -4.19 -17.63 34.10
CA LEU A 244 -2.74 -17.55 34.05
C LEU A 244 -2.21 -16.41 34.92
N GLN A 245 -2.75 -15.21 34.77
CA GLN A 245 -2.36 -14.05 35.57
C GLN A 245 -3.55 -13.13 35.85
N ARG A 246 -3.63 -12.64 37.08
CA ARG A 246 -4.42 -11.46 37.41
C ARG A 246 -3.53 -10.22 37.30
N PRO A 247 -3.95 -9.18 36.57
CA PRO A 247 -3.15 -7.98 36.44
C PRO A 247 -2.92 -7.34 37.79
N ARG A 248 -1.67 -6.99 38.09
CA ARG A 248 -1.35 -6.17 39.28
C ARG A 248 -1.91 -4.77 39.02
N LYS A 249 -2.67 -4.23 39.96
CA LYS A 249 -3.06 -2.82 40.04
C LYS A 249 -1.77 -2.00 40.24
N GLY A 250 -1.21 -1.42 39.24
CA GLY A 250 -0.04 -0.55 39.29
C GLY A 250 -0.32 0.79 38.62
N ASN A 251 0.41 1.83 38.99
CA ASN A 251 0.34 3.15 38.33
C ASN A 251 0.69 3.02 36.87
N LEU A 252 -0.31 3.02 36.01
CA LEU A 252 -0.18 2.86 34.60
C LEU A 252 -0.01 4.23 33.92
N LYS A 253 1.02 4.37 33.12
CA LYS A 253 1.16 5.51 32.22
C LYS A 253 -0.11 5.61 31.36
N ARG A 254 -0.67 6.81 31.28
CA ARG A 254 -2.01 7.12 30.73
C ARG A 254 -2.30 6.58 29.33
N HIS A 255 -1.31 6.10 28.59
CA HIS A 255 -1.40 5.63 27.18
C HIS A 255 -0.72 4.28 26.95
N ALA A 256 -0.61 3.42 27.96
CA ALA A 256 0.01 2.11 27.82
C ALA A 256 -1.05 1.01 27.73
N THR A 257 -0.82 0.00 26.87
CA THR A 257 -1.59 -1.24 26.82
C THR A 257 -1.69 -1.87 28.20
N GLN A 258 -2.91 -2.08 28.70
CA GLN A 258 -3.19 -2.65 30.01
C GLN A 258 -3.86 -4.00 29.88
N VAL A 259 -3.21 -5.06 30.37
CA VAL A 259 -3.80 -6.40 30.44
C VAL A 259 -4.81 -6.45 31.59
N LEU A 260 -6.04 -6.88 31.30
CA LEU A 260 -7.14 -7.01 32.28
C LEU A 260 -7.35 -8.46 32.72
N SER A 261 -7.21 -9.44 31.83
CA SER A 261 -7.24 -10.87 32.16
C SER A 261 -6.40 -11.68 31.18
N ASP A 262 -5.93 -12.83 31.63
CA ASP A 262 -5.15 -13.79 30.86
C ASP A 262 -5.53 -15.20 31.29
N GLU A 263 -6.14 -15.95 30.39
CA GLU A 263 -6.84 -17.19 30.70
C GLU A 263 -6.65 -18.24 29.62
N LEU A 264 -6.53 -19.49 29.99
CA LEU A 264 -6.73 -20.64 29.11
C LEU A 264 -8.21 -20.99 29.02
N VAL A 265 -8.71 -21.16 27.82
CA VAL A 265 -10.14 -21.34 27.56
C VAL A 265 -10.39 -22.45 26.53
N ARG A 266 -11.58 -23.05 26.61
CA ARG A 266 -12.11 -23.93 25.54
C ARG A 266 -13.42 -23.36 25.00
N PRO A 267 -13.75 -23.54 23.70
CA PRO A 267 -15.06 -23.16 23.18
C PRO A 267 -16.17 -23.86 23.99
N ALA A 268 -17.19 -23.11 24.45
CA ALA A 268 -18.28 -23.68 25.24
C ALA A 268 -19.23 -24.55 24.39
N ASN A 269 -19.39 -24.20 23.09
CA ASN A 269 -20.24 -24.93 22.18
C ASN A 269 -19.51 -26.16 21.63
N LYS A 270 -20.10 -27.35 21.78
CA LYS A 270 -19.55 -28.64 21.33
C LYS A 270 -19.21 -28.65 19.82
N ALA A 271 -20.10 -28.11 18.97
CA ALA A 271 -19.85 -28.04 17.52
C ALA A 271 -18.68 -27.11 17.14
N THR A 272 -18.41 -26.09 17.95
CA THR A 272 -17.24 -25.22 17.79
C THR A 272 -15.98 -25.88 18.30
N ALA A 273 -16.06 -26.56 19.46
CA ALA A 273 -14.94 -27.32 20.04
C ALA A 273 -14.45 -28.44 19.09
N ALA A 274 -15.37 -29.13 18.40
CA ALA A 274 -15.03 -30.15 17.43
C ALA A 274 -14.26 -29.62 16.20
N LYS A 275 -14.27 -28.31 15.94
CA LYS A 275 -13.55 -27.67 14.82
C LYS A 275 -12.14 -27.25 15.17
N TYR A 276 -11.79 -27.22 16.45
CA TYR A 276 -10.47 -26.85 16.94
C TYR A 276 -9.98 -27.89 17.95
N THR A 277 -9.07 -28.74 17.51
CA THR A 277 -8.53 -29.86 18.31
C THR A 277 -7.05 -29.67 18.67
N ALA A 278 -6.37 -28.74 18.01
CA ALA A 278 -4.99 -28.40 18.34
C ALA A 278 -4.86 -27.97 19.81
N ASN A 279 -3.72 -28.21 20.44
CA ASN A 279 -3.47 -27.92 21.84
C ASN A 279 -4.57 -28.50 22.79
N ASP A 280 -5.04 -29.71 22.52
CA ASP A 280 -6.16 -30.35 23.27
C ASP A 280 -7.43 -29.49 23.31
N GLY A 281 -7.69 -28.72 22.26
CA GLY A 281 -8.81 -27.78 22.17
C GLY A 281 -8.66 -26.52 23.02
N VAL A 282 -7.46 -26.27 23.58
CA VAL A 282 -7.19 -25.13 24.46
C VAL A 282 -6.67 -23.95 23.65
N LEU A 283 -7.28 -22.81 23.88
CA LEU A 283 -6.87 -21.50 23.38
C LEU A 283 -6.53 -20.58 24.57
N ARG A 284 -5.74 -19.57 24.30
CA ARG A 284 -5.50 -18.48 25.27
C ARG A 284 -6.35 -17.28 24.94
N ARG A 285 -7.03 -16.77 25.96
CA ARG A 285 -7.86 -15.56 25.90
C ARG A 285 -7.20 -14.45 26.70
N VAL A 286 -6.78 -13.40 26.02
CA VAL A 286 -6.21 -12.19 26.63
C VAL A 286 -7.21 -11.05 26.50
N THR A 287 -7.53 -10.38 27.61
CA THR A 287 -8.33 -9.16 27.61
C THR A 287 -7.44 -7.99 27.97
N ALA A 288 -7.41 -6.95 27.13
CA ALA A 288 -6.62 -5.76 27.38
C ALA A 288 -7.37 -4.47 27.00
N LEU A 289 -6.99 -3.38 27.66
CA LEU A 289 -7.26 -2.02 27.17
C LEU A 289 -6.14 -1.65 26.21
N VAL A 290 -6.51 -1.30 25.01
CA VAL A 290 -5.58 -0.92 23.93
C VAL A 290 -6.00 0.43 23.40
N GLU A 291 -5.04 1.33 23.21
CA GLU A 291 -5.31 2.63 22.58
C GLU A 291 -5.52 2.44 21.08
N ILE A 292 -6.68 2.84 20.60
CA ILE A 292 -7.06 2.85 19.18
C ILE A 292 -7.61 4.23 18.85
N ARG A 293 -6.94 4.94 17.94
CA ARG A 293 -7.31 6.31 17.51
C ARG A 293 -7.45 7.30 18.67
N GLY A 294 -6.55 7.22 19.66
CA GLY A 294 -6.59 8.07 20.85
C GLY A 294 -7.60 7.66 21.93
N GLU A 295 -8.36 6.60 21.72
CA GLU A 295 -9.32 6.07 22.68
C GLU A 295 -8.86 4.73 23.24
N MET A 296 -9.00 4.54 24.57
CA MET A 296 -8.75 3.27 25.23
C MET A 296 -9.95 2.33 25.06
N LYS A 297 -9.77 1.23 24.30
CA LYS A 297 -10.82 0.25 24.03
C LYS A 297 -10.49 -1.10 24.68
N LYS A 298 -11.50 -1.68 25.37
CA LYS A 298 -11.41 -3.06 25.87
C LYS A 298 -11.55 -4.03 24.70
N ILE A 299 -10.51 -4.83 24.46
CA ILE A 299 -10.47 -5.83 23.40
C ILE A 299 -10.14 -7.19 24.00
N VAL A 300 -10.78 -8.22 23.45
CA VAL A 300 -10.54 -9.62 23.82
C VAL A 300 -9.89 -10.31 22.64
N PHE A 301 -8.73 -10.90 22.86
CA PHE A 301 -7.94 -11.63 21.87
C PHE A 301 -8.02 -13.13 22.14
N LEU A 302 -7.95 -13.92 21.06
CA LEU A 302 -7.74 -15.35 21.07
C LEU A 302 -6.43 -15.66 20.35
N THR A 303 -5.66 -16.61 20.89
CA THR A 303 -4.39 -17.08 20.30
C THR A 303 -4.15 -18.54 20.65
N ASN A 304 -3.39 -19.25 19.82
CA ASN A 304 -2.84 -20.57 20.11
C ASN A 304 -1.48 -20.51 20.82
N ASN A 305 -0.87 -19.31 20.95
CA ASN A 305 0.39 -19.19 21.67
C ASN A 305 0.16 -19.11 23.18
N LEU A 306 0.72 -20.05 23.91
CA LEU A 306 0.56 -20.18 25.37
C LEU A 306 1.73 -19.58 26.17
N GLU A 307 2.83 -19.18 25.50
CA GLU A 307 4.10 -18.82 26.15
C GLU A 307 4.33 -17.30 26.23
N TRP A 308 4.00 -16.55 25.16
CA TRP A 308 4.31 -15.12 25.12
C TRP A 308 3.61 -14.35 26.22
N SER A 309 4.15 -13.18 26.61
CA SER A 309 3.45 -12.33 27.57
C SER A 309 2.11 -11.84 27.00
N ALA A 310 1.09 -11.73 27.85
CA ALA A 310 -0.22 -11.18 27.46
C ALA A 310 -0.10 -9.78 26.83
N ARG A 311 0.91 -9.01 27.24
CA ARG A 311 1.19 -7.70 26.67
C ARG A 311 1.77 -7.80 25.26
N THR A 312 2.62 -8.78 24.96
CA THR A 312 3.11 -9.06 23.60
C THR A 312 1.94 -9.36 22.66
N ILE A 313 0.97 -10.19 23.09
CA ILE A 313 -0.24 -10.51 22.31
C ILE A 313 -1.06 -9.23 22.00
N ALA A 314 -1.25 -8.37 22.99
CA ALA A 314 -1.99 -7.11 22.79
C ALA A 314 -1.24 -6.14 21.85
N GLU A 315 0.11 -6.06 21.92
CA GLU A 315 0.93 -5.24 21.06
C GLU A 315 0.96 -5.78 19.60
N LEU A 316 0.96 -7.12 19.42
CA LEU A 316 0.78 -7.74 18.09
C LEU A 316 -0.52 -7.30 17.44
N TYR A 317 -1.62 -7.33 18.18
CA TYR A 317 -2.89 -6.89 17.63
C TYR A 317 -2.90 -5.38 17.35
N ARG A 318 -2.24 -4.56 18.16
CA ARG A 318 -2.09 -3.13 17.90
C ARG A 318 -1.33 -2.88 16.59
N ALA A 319 -0.32 -3.70 16.30
CA ALA A 319 0.45 -3.61 15.06
C ALA A 319 -0.41 -3.86 13.79
N ARG A 320 -1.54 -4.58 13.91
CA ARG A 320 -2.50 -4.79 12.81
C ARG A 320 -2.97 -3.48 12.16
N TRP A 321 -2.99 -2.38 12.93
CA TRP A 321 -3.29 -1.07 12.38
C TRP A 321 -2.40 -0.65 11.19
N GLY A 322 -1.23 -1.26 11.04
CA GLY A 322 -0.32 -1.04 9.92
C GLY A 322 -0.97 -1.33 8.56
N ILE A 323 -1.77 -2.41 8.45
CA ILE A 323 -2.44 -2.75 7.18
C ILE A 323 -3.60 -1.78 6.85
N GLU A 324 -4.32 -1.28 7.87
CA GLU A 324 -5.34 -0.24 7.66
C GLU A 324 -4.70 1.07 7.15
N THR A 325 -3.53 1.42 7.67
CA THR A 325 -2.74 2.57 7.21
C THR A 325 -2.30 2.36 5.77
N PHE A 326 -1.83 1.17 5.41
CA PHE A 326 -1.49 0.83 4.03
C PHE A 326 -2.68 1.02 3.07
N PHE A 327 -3.86 0.48 3.41
CA PHE A 327 -5.05 0.66 2.59
C PHE A 327 -5.47 2.13 2.48
N LYS A 328 -5.33 2.90 3.55
CA LYS A 328 -5.59 4.35 3.53
C LYS A 328 -4.61 5.07 2.59
N GLU A 329 -3.32 4.78 2.68
CA GLU A 329 -2.30 5.34 1.79
C GLU A 329 -2.60 4.96 0.33
N LEU A 330 -2.88 3.69 0.05
CA LEU A 330 -3.21 3.21 -1.29
C LEU A 330 -4.42 3.95 -1.89
N LYS A 331 -5.52 4.08 -1.13
CA LYS A 331 -6.73 4.80 -1.57
C LYS A 331 -6.51 6.31 -1.74
N GLN A 332 -5.63 6.91 -0.93
CA GLN A 332 -5.35 8.34 -1.00
C GLN A 332 -4.36 8.71 -2.11
N THR A 333 -3.48 7.83 -2.51
CA THR A 333 -2.40 8.12 -3.45
C THR A 333 -2.65 7.60 -4.85
N CYS A 334 -3.40 6.51 -4.97
CA CYS A 334 -3.72 5.87 -6.24
C CYS A 334 -5.20 6.04 -6.59
N GLN A 335 -5.48 6.01 -7.90
CA GLN A 335 -6.83 6.14 -8.45
C GLN A 335 -7.53 4.77 -8.45
N ILE A 336 -7.93 4.29 -7.27
CA ILE A 336 -8.60 2.99 -7.10
C ILE A 336 -10.07 3.09 -6.68
N HIS A 337 -10.70 4.25 -6.87
CA HIS A 337 -12.13 4.49 -6.65
C HIS A 337 -12.83 5.03 -7.89
N ASP A 338 -12.14 5.76 -8.77
CA ASP A 338 -12.66 6.22 -10.05
C ASP A 338 -12.00 5.40 -11.17
N PHE A 339 -12.67 4.33 -11.56
CA PHE A 339 -12.12 3.38 -12.53
C PHE A 339 -12.35 3.85 -13.95
N ILE A 340 -11.30 3.77 -14.78
CA ILE A 340 -11.35 4.11 -16.21
C ILE A 340 -11.91 2.98 -17.09
N GLY A 341 -12.29 1.84 -16.48
CA GLY A 341 -12.93 0.71 -17.14
C GLY A 341 -13.81 -0.06 -16.18
N TYR A 342 -14.89 -0.69 -16.69
CA TYR A 342 -15.97 -1.27 -15.88
C TYR A 342 -15.98 -2.80 -15.86
N SER A 343 -15.27 -3.47 -16.78
CA SER A 343 -15.16 -4.93 -16.76
C SER A 343 -14.33 -5.42 -15.58
N GLU A 344 -14.57 -6.64 -15.12
CA GLU A 344 -13.78 -7.27 -14.05
C GLU A 344 -12.29 -7.20 -14.30
N LYS A 345 -11.86 -7.52 -15.54
CA LYS A 345 -10.45 -7.44 -15.93
C LYS A 345 -9.92 -6.02 -15.85
N ALA A 346 -10.67 -5.02 -16.33
CA ALA A 346 -10.24 -3.62 -16.30
C ALA A 346 -10.05 -3.12 -14.86
N VAL A 347 -10.94 -3.49 -13.93
CA VAL A 347 -10.82 -3.15 -12.52
C VAL A 347 -9.61 -3.84 -11.90
N LYS A 348 -9.40 -5.14 -12.15
CA LYS A 348 -8.21 -5.86 -11.69
C LYS A 348 -6.91 -5.25 -12.22
N TRP A 349 -6.85 -4.90 -13.51
CA TRP A 349 -5.71 -4.20 -14.11
C TRP A 349 -5.40 -2.91 -13.36
N GLN A 350 -6.42 -2.10 -13.09
CA GLN A 350 -6.23 -0.81 -12.44
C GLN A 350 -5.81 -0.96 -10.97
N VAL A 351 -6.34 -1.95 -10.26
CA VAL A 351 -5.92 -2.24 -8.86
C VAL A 351 -4.46 -2.69 -8.83
N TRP A 352 -4.04 -3.61 -9.71
CA TRP A 352 -2.63 -4.05 -9.77
C TRP A 352 -1.69 -2.92 -10.21
N ALA A 353 -2.08 -2.09 -11.18
CA ALA A 353 -1.31 -0.90 -11.55
C ALA A 353 -1.20 0.09 -10.39
N GLY A 354 -2.25 0.22 -9.57
CA GLY A 354 -2.24 1.01 -8.33
C GLY A 354 -1.25 0.45 -7.30
N LEU A 355 -1.23 -0.86 -7.12
CA LEU A 355 -0.27 -1.52 -6.23
C LEU A 355 1.17 -1.36 -6.73
N ILE A 356 1.43 -1.46 -8.04
CA ILE A 356 2.74 -1.19 -8.64
C ILE A 356 3.15 0.27 -8.40
N ALA A 357 2.27 1.23 -8.69
CA ALA A 357 2.54 2.65 -8.44
C ALA A 357 2.84 2.93 -6.98
N HIS A 358 2.07 2.34 -6.06
CA HIS A 358 2.30 2.44 -4.63
C HIS A 358 3.66 1.85 -4.21
N LEU A 359 4.03 0.68 -4.74
CA LEU A 359 5.33 0.02 -4.48
C LEU A 359 6.49 0.90 -4.96
N LEU A 360 6.39 1.47 -6.17
CA LEU A 360 7.37 2.41 -6.70
C LEU A 360 7.54 3.65 -5.81
N LEU A 361 6.42 4.25 -5.37
CA LEU A 361 6.44 5.39 -4.47
C LEU A 361 7.07 5.04 -3.11
N ARG A 362 6.81 3.85 -2.58
CA ARG A 362 7.44 3.40 -1.33
C ARG A 362 8.94 3.18 -1.49
N HIS A 363 9.38 2.62 -2.61
CA HIS A 363 10.80 2.46 -2.90
C HIS A 363 11.48 3.83 -3.07
N ILE A 364 10.87 4.77 -3.79
CA ILE A 364 11.34 6.16 -3.92
C ILE A 364 11.41 6.85 -2.54
N ARG A 365 10.39 6.65 -1.68
CA ARG A 365 10.39 7.15 -0.30
C ARG A 365 11.62 6.67 0.48
N HIS A 366 11.96 5.40 0.33
CA HIS A 366 13.12 4.79 0.97
C HIS A 366 14.43 5.36 0.42
N LEU A 367 14.61 5.37 -0.90
CA LEU A 367 15.81 5.91 -1.56
C LEU A 367 16.05 7.39 -1.22
N ALA A 368 15.00 8.19 -1.18
CA ALA A 368 15.05 9.61 -0.84
C ALA A 368 15.19 9.87 0.67
N LYS A 369 15.14 8.83 1.52
CA LYS A 369 15.03 8.97 2.99
C LYS A 369 13.95 9.96 3.40
N TRP A 370 12.81 9.90 2.74
CA TRP A 370 11.72 10.84 2.86
C TRP A 370 11.05 10.78 4.22
N LYS A 371 11.08 11.86 5.00
CA LYS A 371 10.56 11.93 6.38
C LYS A 371 9.17 12.55 6.49
N HIS A 372 8.64 13.11 5.41
CA HIS A 372 7.28 13.64 5.39
C HIS A 372 6.22 12.56 5.12
N SER A 373 4.94 12.95 5.13
CA SER A 373 3.84 12.04 4.84
C SER A 373 3.95 11.46 3.42
N PHE A 374 3.40 10.26 3.25
CA PHE A 374 3.36 9.57 1.95
C PHE A 374 2.50 10.34 0.93
N SER A 375 1.39 10.94 1.39
CA SER A 375 0.54 11.79 0.56
C SER A 375 1.29 13.01 0.00
N ARG A 376 2.18 13.62 0.80
CA ARG A 376 3.02 14.75 0.34
C ARG A 376 4.00 14.31 -0.75
N LEU A 377 4.65 13.14 -0.58
CA LEU A 377 5.52 12.56 -1.61
C LEU A 377 4.76 12.36 -2.92
N SER A 378 3.60 11.69 -2.85
CA SER A 378 2.75 11.45 -4.01
C SER A 378 2.33 12.76 -4.70
N GLY A 379 2.00 13.81 -3.93
CA GLY A 379 1.66 15.13 -4.46
C GLY A 379 2.82 15.78 -5.21
N VAL A 380 4.04 15.73 -4.63
CA VAL A 380 5.25 16.28 -5.27
C VAL A 380 5.55 15.54 -6.57
N ILE A 381 5.53 14.20 -6.55
CA ILE A 381 5.78 13.39 -7.76
C ILE A 381 4.73 13.67 -8.82
N ARG A 382 3.44 13.72 -8.47
CA ARG A 382 2.35 14.02 -9.40
C ARG A 382 2.56 15.37 -10.11
N GLY A 383 2.84 16.44 -9.34
CA GLY A 383 3.05 17.77 -9.91
C GLY A 383 4.33 17.92 -10.72
N SER A 384 5.26 16.96 -10.63
CA SER A 384 6.56 17.04 -11.27
C SER A 384 6.84 15.94 -12.31
N LEU A 385 5.88 15.06 -12.61
CA LEU A 385 6.07 13.89 -13.47
C LEU A 385 6.79 14.18 -14.79
N TRP A 386 6.49 15.32 -15.39
CA TRP A 386 6.99 15.71 -16.71
C TRP A 386 8.21 16.65 -16.65
N LEU A 387 8.68 16.98 -15.46
CA LEU A 387 9.87 17.82 -15.31
C LEU A 387 11.14 17.02 -15.59
N LYS A 388 12.09 17.66 -16.30
CA LYS A 388 13.42 17.13 -16.62
C LYS A 388 14.41 17.46 -15.49
N LYS A 389 14.17 16.88 -14.31
CA LYS A 389 14.99 17.02 -13.10
C LYS A 389 15.35 15.63 -12.57
N ARG A 390 16.50 15.49 -11.90
CA ARG A 390 16.82 14.25 -11.18
C ARG A 390 15.84 14.07 -10.02
N LEU A 391 15.15 12.93 -9.99
CA LEU A 391 14.11 12.64 -9.01
C LEU A 391 14.58 12.81 -7.56
N LEU A 392 15.70 12.18 -7.20
CA LEU A 392 16.21 12.27 -5.83
C LEU A 392 16.65 13.68 -5.47
N SER A 393 17.32 14.41 -6.38
CA SER A 393 17.70 15.80 -6.14
C SER A 393 16.50 16.74 -5.99
N LEU A 394 15.38 16.45 -6.69
CA LEU A 394 14.13 17.17 -6.48
C LEU A 394 13.58 16.92 -5.07
N LEU A 395 13.60 15.68 -4.60
CA LEU A 395 13.08 15.32 -3.29
C LEU A 395 13.98 15.81 -2.14
N GLU A 396 15.28 15.94 -2.36
CA GLU A 396 16.23 16.53 -1.41
C GLU A 396 15.90 18.01 -1.09
N LEU A 397 15.26 18.76 -2.01
CA LEU A 397 14.81 20.13 -1.75
C LEU A 397 13.79 20.22 -0.60
N TYR A 398 13.06 19.15 -0.35
CA TYR A 398 12.06 19.09 0.73
C TYR A 398 12.66 18.61 2.05
N GLY A 399 13.92 18.15 2.06
CA GLY A 399 14.69 17.82 3.24
C GLY A 399 14.01 16.83 4.18
N THR A 400 14.21 17.05 5.47
CA THR A 400 13.60 16.29 6.56
C THR A 400 12.36 17.01 7.08
N ALA A 401 11.48 16.31 7.82
CA ALA A 401 10.37 16.92 8.53
C ALA A 401 10.89 18.07 9.43
N GLY A 402 10.35 19.27 9.25
CA GLY A 402 10.82 20.49 9.93
C GLY A 402 11.89 21.28 9.17
N ALA A 403 12.40 20.81 8.05
CA ALA A 403 13.23 21.62 7.18
C ALA A 403 12.37 22.74 6.56
N VAL A 404 12.86 23.96 6.66
CA VAL A 404 12.33 25.10 5.92
C VAL A 404 12.44 24.74 4.43
N ILE A 405 11.41 25.09 3.64
CA ILE A 405 11.51 25.04 2.18
C ILE A 405 12.71 25.92 1.82
N ILE A 406 13.81 25.29 1.39
CA ILE A 406 14.97 26.04 0.91
C ILE A 406 14.54 26.63 -0.44
N PRO A 407 14.46 27.95 -0.55
CA PRO A 407 14.12 28.57 -1.82
C PRO A 407 15.07 28.05 -2.89
N CYS A 408 14.53 27.55 -3.98
CA CYS A 408 15.35 27.06 -5.07
C CYS A 408 16.02 28.28 -5.71
N HIS A 409 17.31 28.50 -5.47
CA HIS A 409 18.11 29.52 -6.15
C HIS A 409 18.27 29.27 -7.66
N CYS A 410 17.45 28.38 -8.23
CA CYS A 410 17.35 28.22 -9.68
C CYS A 410 16.75 29.42 -10.42
N ALA A 411 16.37 30.49 -9.70
CA ALA A 411 15.90 31.74 -10.29
C ALA A 411 16.90 32.37 -11.29
N LYS A 412 18.18 32.04 -11.21
CA LYS A 412 19.20 32.45 -12.19
C LYS A 412 19.26 31.59 -13.47
N SER A 413 18.39 30.58 -13.62
CA SER A 413 18.31 29.79 -14.82
C SER A 413 17.24 30.35 -15.75
N PRO A 414 17.56 30.76 -17.00
CA PRO A 414 16.59 31.33 -17.92
C PRO A 414 15.42 30.43 -18.29
N TYR A 415 15.46 29.15 -17.84
CA TYR A 415 14.46 28.14 -18.17
C TYR A 415 13.65 27.63 -16.98
N PHE A 416 13.87 28.16 -15.77
CA PHE A 416 13.14 27.73 -14.58
C PHE A 416 12.95 28.86 -13.59
N GLN A 417 11.74 29.36 -13.50
CA GLN A 417 11.29 30.16 -12.34
C GLN A 417 10.56 29.22 -11.38
N PRO A 418 11.06 29.01 -10.16
CA PRO A 418 10.32 28.22 -9.18
C PRO A 418 9.06 28.98 -8.79
N LEU A 419 7.90 28.41 -9.07
CA LEU A 419 6.57 28.94 -8.73
C LEU A 419 6.39 29.22 -7.21
N LEU A 420 7.38 28.88 -6.38
CA LEU A 420 7.31 29.01 -4.92
C LEU A 420 8.29 30.06 -4.35
N ASN A 421 8.96 30.83 -5.16
CA ASN A 421 9.94 31.82 -4.69
C ASN A 421 9.48 33.27 -4.88
N PHE A 422 8.25 33.54 -4.45
CA PHE A 422 7.73 34.92 -4.49
C PHE A 422 8.48 35.90 -3.54
N ALA A 423 9.14 35.38 -2.51
CA ALA A 423 9.88 36.17 -1.56
C ALA A 423 11.24 36.67 -2.08
N ASN A 424 11.74 36.10 -3.18
CA ASN A 424 13.02 36.48 -3.81
C ASN A 424 12.87 36.93 -5.28
N ALA A 425 11.65 37.27 -5.71
CA ALA A 425 11.55 38.10 -6.91
C ALA A 425 12.35 39.35 -6.63
N PRO A 426 13.36 39.74 -7.44
CA PRO A 426 13.94 41.05 -7.31
C PRO A 426 12.77 42.04 -7.38
N ASN A 427 12.63 42.90 -6.37
CA ASN A 427 11.77 44.07 -6.47
C ASN A 427 12.11 44.70 -7.81
N GLY A 428 11.25 44.46 -8.78
CA GLY A 428 11.41 45.07 -10.06
C GLY A 428 11.43 46.58 -9.77
N THR A 429 12.57 47.19 -9.96
CA THR A 429 12.63 48.61 -10.10
C THR A 429 11.59 48.96 -11.14
N ALA A 430 10.57 49.63 -10.70
CA ALA A 430 9.52 50.20 -11.55
C ALA A 430 10.10 51.39 -12.33
N ASP A 431 11.10 51.11 -13.17
CA ASP A 431 11.68 52.05 -14.10
C ASP A 431 12.03 51.30 -15.38
N ALA A 432 11.00 50.71 -15.99
CA ALA A 432 11.01 50.45 -17.41
C ALA A 432 10.19 51.56 -18.05
N GLU A 433 10.90 52.59 -18.44
CA GLU A 433 10.39 53.64 -19.36
C GLU A 433 9.72 52.89 -20.55
N MET A 434 8.43 53.14 -20.70
CA MET A 434 7.73 52.78 -21.94
C MET A 434 8.31 53.64 -23.06
N PRO A 435 8.69 53.08 -24.18
CA PRO A 435 9.01 53.91 -25.34
C PRO A 435 7.71 54.61 -25.77
N ARG A 436 7.72 55.92 -25.69
CA ARG A 436 6.69 56.78 -26.26
C ARG A 436 6.67 56.54 -27.77
N ASN A 437 5.60 55.95 -28.27
CA ASN A 437 5.32 55.94 -29.68
C ASN A 437 5.30 57.38 -30.22
N ALA A 438 6.25 57.68 -31.07
CA ALA A 438 6.20 58.85 -31.93
C ALA A 438 5.15 58.63 -33.00
N THR A 439 4.11 59.40 -32.97
CA THR A 439 3.19 59.64 -34.08
C THR A 439 3.91 60.41 -35.15
N SER A 440 3.96 59.89 -36.31
CA SER A 440 3.71 60.64 -37.58
C SER A 440 3.48 59.61 -38.69
#